data_fc162a7295eab342dc445ab3f49a9504
#
_entry.id   fc162a7295eab342dc445ab3f49a9504
#
_cell.length_a   1.000
_cell.length_b   1.000
_cell.length_c   1.000
_cell.angle_alpha   90.00
_cell.angle_beta   90.00
_cell.angle_gamma   90.00
#
_symmetry.space_group_name_H-M   'P 1'
#
loop_
_entity.id
_entity.type
_entity.pdbx_description
1 polymer ?
#
loop_
_entity_poly.entity_id
_entity_poly.type
_entity_poly.pdbx_seq_one_letter_code
_entity_poly.pdbx_strand_id
1 'polypeptide(L)'
;MQGASDTNSWYDCYRGLRNKLNLEGTEMGEITLVTDFFDIGRGQDKNEELRRTASKYFDEFRRWARIQNKLIVYTDSKSAETIKAIRAEYGLLDKTVIVATDNLFELEGDLLARMEKASRNQDFLDFRYLPEASSNNPKYDYLWMMKYYFMNDAYEKGLLTEDVVWMDFGFDHGGITYSDEKDYDFLWNYDFNGKIHISCLYDPDARIGMETLQFQNDCVMGCMYGLS
;
A
#
# COMPACT_ATOMS: atom_id res chain seq x y z
N MET A 1 21.55 22.20 -15.49
CA MET A 1 20.48 21.71 -16.40
C MET A 1 19.30 21.34 -15.54
N GLN A 2 18.22 22.07 -15.68
CA GLN A 2 17.01 21.92 -14.90
C GLN A 2 16.29 20.62 -15.32
N GLY A 3 16.23 19.63 -14.46
CA GLY A 3 15.33 18.51 -14.59
C GLY A 3 13.96 18.95 -14.06
N ALA A 4 13.05 19.27 -14.97
CA ALA A 4 11.65 19.39 -14.62
C ALA A 4 11.16 18.00 -14.18
N SER A 5 10.76 17.87 -12.94
CA SER A 5 10.06 16.69 -12.44
C SER A 5 8.71 16.64 -13.14
N ASP A 6 8.52 15.66 -14.01
CA ASP A 6 7.22 15.33 -14.60
C ASP A 6 6.28 14.74 -13.50
N THR A 7 5.76 15.61 -12.65
CA THR A 7 4.71 15.27 -11.69
C THR A 7 3.38 14.96 -12.37
N ASN A 8 3.25 15.19 -13.66
CA ASN A 8 2.04 14.95 -14.44
C ASN A 8 1.81 13.48 -14.82
N SER A 9 2.83 12.63 -14.82
CA SER A 9 2.72 11.21 -15.18
C SER A 9 1.80 10.42 -14.23
N TRP A 10 1.73 10.81 -12.96
CA TRP A 10 0.86 10.21 -11.96
C TRP A 10 -0.63 10.46 -12.22
N TYR A 11 -0.94 11.72 -12.59
CA TYR A 11 -2.29 12.17 -12.91
C TYR A 11 -2.84 11.50 -14.16
N ASP A 12 -1.99 11.25 -15.14
CA ASP A 12 -2.42 10.70 -16.42
C ASP A 12 -2.71 9.20 -16.34
N CYS A 13 -1.97 8.45 -15.55
CA CYS A 13 -2.23 7.04 -15.29
C CYS A 13 -3.58 6.86 -14.55
N TYR A 14 -3.84 7.66 -13.53
CA TYR A 14 -5.08 7.65 -12.74
C TYR A 14 -6.29 8.17 -13.53
N ARG A 15 -6.13 9.25 -14.31
CA ARG A 15 -7.19 9.74 -15.22
C ARG A 15 -7.49 8.72 -16.31
N GLY A 16 -6.48 8.02 -16.81
CA GLY A 16 -6.65 6.93 -17.78
C GLY A 16 -7.50 5.80 -17.23
N LEU A 17 -7.31 5.43 -15.95
CA LEU A 17 -8.16 4.47 -15.24
C LEU A 17 -9.59 4.99 -15.10
N ARG A 18 -9.81 6.21 -14.64
CA ARG A 18 -11.15 6.80 -14.48
C ARG A 18 -11.93 6.90 -15.80
N ASN A 19 -11.26 7.25 -16.89
CA ASN A 19 -11.90 7.35 -18.21
C ASN A 19 -12.20 5.99 -18.87
N LYS A 20 -11.48 4.93 -18.49
CA LYS A 20 -11.78 3.54 -18.89
C LYS A 20 -12.91 2.92 -18.07
N LEU A 21 -13.18 3.44 -16.87
CA LEU A 21 -14.21 2.94 -15.94
C LEU A 21 -15.66 3.23 -16.38
N ASN A 22 -15.88 3.98 -17.45
CA ASN A 22 -17.19 4.29 -18.00
C ASN A 22 -17.56 3.44 -19.22
N LEU A 23 -17.07 2.21 -19.32
CA LEU A 23 -17.50 1.28 -20.37
C LEU A 23 -18.84 0.65 -19.99
N GLU A 24 -19.91 1.12 -20.63
CA GLU A 24 -21.25 0.57 -20.49
C GLU A 24 -21.27 -0.91 -20.92
N GLY A 25 -21.75 -1.79 -20.05
CA GLY A 25 -22.34 -3.06 -20.48
C GLY A 25 -21.67 -4.38 -20.11
N THR A 26 -20.61 -4.41 -19.30
CA THR A 26 -20.13 -5.65 -18.65
C THR A 26 -20.50 -5.63 -17.18
N GLU A 27 -21.06 -6.71 -16.64
CA GLU A 27 -21.16 -6.92 -15.20
C GLU A 27 -19.72 -7.04 -14.66
N MET A 28 -19.16 -5.91 -14.30
CA MET A 28 -17.84 -5.88 -13.66
C MET A 28 -17.97 -6.41 -12.24
N GLY A 29 -17.09 -7.32 -11.84
CA GLY A 29 -17.04 -7.87 -10.50
C GLY A 29 -16.83 -6.78 -9.44
N GLU A 30 -17.32 -7.02 -8.23
CA GLU A 30 -17.06 -6.14 -7.09
C GLU A 30 -15.59 -6.31 -6.65
N ILE A 31 -14.84 -5.20 -6.62
CA ILE A 31 -13.45 -5.19 -6.14
C ILE A 31 -13.46 -5.18 -4.60
N THR A 32 -12.67 -6.07 -3.99
CA THR A 32 -12.34 -6.00 -2.57
C THR A 32 -11.03 -5.23 -2.37
N LEU A 33 -11.04 -4.20 -1.53
CA LEU A 33 -9.84 -3.49 -1.12
C LEU A 33 -9.21 -4.20 0.09
N VAL A 34 -7.88 -4.35 0.09
CA VAL A 34 -7.12 -4.90 1.22
C VAL A 34 -6.04 -3.90 1.61
N THR A 35 -5.87 -3.67 2.89
CA THR A 35 -4.84 -2.79 3.45
C THR A 35 -4.36 -3.29 4.80
N ASP A 36 -3.27 -2.74 5.30
CA ASP A 36 -2.82 -2.97 6.66
C ASP A 36 -2.42 -1.67 7.37
N PHE A 37 -2.52 -1.69 8.68
CA PHE A 37 -1.95 -0.66 9.54
C PHE A 37 -1.48 -1.24 10.86
N PHE A 38 -0.18 -1.11 11.12
CA PHE A 38 0.45 -1.44 12.40
C PHE A 38 1.40 -0.31 12.80
N ASP A 39 1.22 0.19 14.02
CA ASP A 39 2.16 1.20 14.54
C ASP A 39 3.47 0.52 14.98
N ILE A 40 4.43 0.50 14.07
CA ILE A 40 5.77 -0.07 14.30
C ILE A 40 6.77 0.97 14.86
N GLY A 41 6.28 2.10 15.37
CA GLY A 41 7.09 3.13 16.01
C GLY A 41 7.74 4.14 15.06
N ARG A 42 7.28 4.27 13.81
CA ARG A 42 7.83 5.23 12.83
C ARG A 42 7.71 6.70 13.26
N GLY A 43 6.81 7.03 14.18
CA GLY A 43 6.70 8.36 14.76
C GLY A 43 7.92 8.78 15.57
N GLN A 44 8.79 7.84 15.94
CA GLN A 44 10.03 8.07 16.70
C GLN A 44 11.28 7.98 15.81
N ASP A 45 11.13 7.95 14.49
CA ASP A 45 12.26 7.92 13.56
C ASP A 45 13.17 9.14 13.80
N LYS A 46 14.49 8.90 13.76
CA LYS A 46 15.49 9.95 13.98
C LYS A 46 15.51 10.97 12.83
N ASN A 47 15.21 10.51 11.62
CA ASN A 47 15.03 11.38 10.46
C ASN A 47 13.62 11.98 10.46
N GLU A 48 13.51 13.30 10.61
CA GLU A 48 12.23 14.01 10.67
C GLU A 48 11.38 13.85 9.41
N GLU A 49 11.99 13.76 8.24
CA GLU A 49 11.31 13.59 6.96
C GLU A 49 10.61 12.24 6.84
N LEU A 50 11.12 11.24 7.59
CA LEU A 50 10.58 9.88 7.60
C LEU A 50 9.62 9.62 8.75
N ARG A 51 9.50 10.57 9.67
CA ARG A 51 8.54 10.45 10.78
C ARG A 51 7.13 10.36 10.27
N ARG A 52 6.48 9.26 10.63
CA ARG A 52 5.06 9.01 10.36
C ARG A 52 4.40 8.56 11.65
N THR A 53 3.66 9.44 12.27
CA THR A 53 2.86 9.10 13.46
C THR A 53 1.62 8.32 13.08
N ALA A 54 1.07 7.54 14.01
CA ALA A 54 -0.21 6.87 13.81
C ALA A 54 -1.33 7.87 13.42
N SER A 55 -1.37 9.05 14.07
CA SER A 55 -2.33 10.10 13.72
C SER A 55 -2.23 10.51 12.25
N LYS A 56 -1.02 10.74 11.73
CA LYS A 56 -0.82 11.10 10.33
C LYS A 56 -1.34 10.02 9.39
N TYR A 57 -1.08 8.74 9.70
CA TYR A 57 -1.62 7.62 8.91
C TYR A 57 -3.15 7.57 8.94
N PHE A 58 -3.77 7.83 10.09
CA PHE A 58 -5.24 7.90 10.16
C PHE A 58 -5.82 9.09 9.39
N ASP A 59 -5.13 10.23 9.36
CA ASP A 59 -5.54 11.38 8.55
C ASP A 59 -5.45 11.06 7.04
N GLU A 60 -4.38 10.39 6.61
CA GLU A 60 -4.23 9.93 5.23
C GLU A 60 -5.28 8.88 4.86
N PHE A 61 -5.52 7.89 5.74
CA PHE A 61 -6.56 6.88 5.57
C PHE A 61 -7.96 7.50 5.46
N ARG A 62 -8.30 8.46 6.32
CA ARG A 62 -9.59 9.12 6.32
C ARG A 62 -9.96 9.70 4.97
N ARG A 63 -8.99 10.17 4.20
CA ARG A 63 -9.23 10.72 2.85
C ARG A 63 -9.81 9.69 1.90
N TRP A 64 -9.22 8.50 1.81
CA TRP A 64 -9.66 7.46 0.89
C TRP A 64 -10.59 6.40 1.52
N ALA A 65 -10.78 6.41 2.83
CA ALA A 65 -11.68 5.52 3.54
C ALA A 65 -13.15 5.65 3.11
N ARG A 66 -13.49 6.61 2.30
CA ARG A 66 -14.81 6.84 1.69
C ARG A 66 -15.06 6.06 0.41
N ILE A 67 -14.06 5.37 -0.15
CA ILE A 67 -14.26 4.46 -1.28
C ILE A 67 -15.28 3.39 -0.86
N GLN A 68 -16.33 3.22 -1.68
CA GLN A 68 -17.55 2.49 -1.29
C GLN A 68 -17.42 0.97 -1.38
N ASN A 69 -16.27 0.46 -1.79
CA ASN A 69 -15.97 -0.95 -1.89
C ASN A 69 -15.86 -1.62 -0.51
N LYS A 70 -16.02 -2.95 -0.50
CA LYS A 70 -15.63 -3.78 0.64
C LYS A 70 -14.17 -3.53 0.97
N LEU A 71 -13.87 -3.34 2.25
CA LEU A 71 -12.52 -3.09 2.74
C LEU A 71 -12.15 -4.11 3.81
N ILE A 72 -11.02 -4.78 3.63
CA ILE A 72 -10.40 -5.65 4.62
C ILE A 72 -9.19 -4.94 5.18
N VAL A 73 -9.11 -4.80 6.50
CA VAL A 73 -7.99 -4.13 7.18
C VAL A 73 -7.33 -5.09 8.16
N TYR A 74 -6.07 -5.38 7.95
CA TYR A 74 -5.20 -6.07 8.90
C TYR A 74 -4.59 -5.04 9.84
N THR A 75 -4.75 -5.24 11.16
CA THR A 75 -4.31 -4.23 12.13
C THR A 75 -4.17 -4.83 13.54
N ASP A 76 -3.63 -4.06 14.48
CA ASP A 76 -3.66 -4.38 15.89
C ASP A 76 -5.02 -4.04 16.54
N SER A 77 -5.30 -4.65 17.70
CA SER A 77 -6.55 -4.43 18.43
C SER A 77 -6.75 -2.98 18.86
N LYS A 78 -5.66 -2.26 19.12
CA LYS A 78 -5.70 -0.85 19.54
C LYS A 78 -6.18 0.08 18.42
N SER A 79 -5.75 -0.18 17.19
CA SER A 79 -6.06 0.63 16.00
C SER A 79 -7.42 0.30 15.41
N ALA A 80 -7.93 -0.92 15.64
CA ALA A 80 -9.16 -1.43 15.06
C ALA A 80 -10.38 -0.51 15.26
N GLU A 81 -10.59 0.01 16.48
CA GLU A 81 -11.76 0.84 16.78
C GLU A 81 -11.68 2.20 16.08
N THR A 82 -10.49 2.77 15.93
CA THR A 82 -10.30 4.03 15.18
C THR A 82 -10.63 3.84 13.70
N ILE A 83 -10.19 2.72 13.10
CA ILE A 83 -10.47 2.39 11.71
C ILE A 83 -11.97 2.20 11.47
N LYS A 84 -12.64 1.45 12.35
CA LYS A 84 -14.09 1.28 12.30
C LYS A 84 -14.84 2.60 12.41
N ALA A 85 -14.41 3.46 13.35
CA ALA A 85 -15.02 4.79 13.52
C ALA A 85 -14.90 5.64 12.26
N ILE A 86 -13.72 5.65 11.62
CA ILE A 86 -13.50 6.38 10.36
C ILE A 86 -14.42 5.85 9.25
N ARG A 87 -14.54 4.53 9.08
CA ARG A 87 -15.44 3.96 8.07
C ARG A 87 -16.91 4.21 8.38
N ALA A 88 -17.28 4.23 9.66
CA ALA A 88 -18.65 4.55 10.11
C ALA A 88 -19.06 5.99 9.78
N GLU A 89 -18.13 6.96 9.78
CA GLU A 89 -18.37 8.35 9.36
C GLU A 89 -18.92 8.44 7.92
N TYR A 90 -18.56 7.48 7.07
CA TYR A 90 -18.99 7.40 5.68
C TYR A 90 -20.14 6.39 5.46
N GLY A 91 -20.69 5.80 6.53
CA GLY A 91 -21.77 4.79 6.44
C GLY A 91 -21.29 3.46 5.85
N LEU A 92 -19.99 3.13 5.97
CA LEU A 92 -19.36 1.97 5.32
C LEU A 92 -18.88 0.91 6.33
N LEU A 93 -19.37 0.95 7.57
CA LEU A 93 -18.95 0.00 8.61
C LEU A 93 -19.34 -1.44 8.26
N ASP A 94 -20.51 -1.65 7.68
CA ASP A 94 -21.01 -2.95 7.21
C ASP A 94 -20.19 -3.56 6.06
N LYS A 95 -19.50 -2.71 5.31
CA LYS A 95 -18.56 -3.10 4.25
C LYS A 95 -17.10 -3.21 4.74
N THR A 96 -16.86 -3.18 6.04
CA THR A 96 -15.50 -3.18 6.61
C THR A 96 -15.26 -4.42 7.45
N VAL A 97 -14.24 -5.19 7.07
CA VAL A 97 -13.78 -6.36 7.82
C VAL A 97 -12.45 -6.04 8.48
N ILE A 98 -12.38 -6.15 9.81
CA ILE A 98 -11.13 -6.00 10.55
C ILE A 98 -10.59 -7.38 10.90
N VAL A 99 -9.35 -7.65 10.51
CA VAL A 99 -8.59 -8.83 10.92
C VAL A 99 -7.51 -8.36 11.90
N ALA A 100 -7.80 -8.49 13.20
CA ALA A 100 -6.91 -8.00 14.24
C ALA A 100 -5.88 -9.05 14.65
N THR A 101 -4.62 -8.63 14.80
CA THR A 101 -3.55 -9.41 15.42
C THR A 101 -2.61 -8.48 16.20
N ASP A 102 -2.32 -8.82 17.44
CA ASP A 102 -1.40 -8.05 18.28
C ASP A 102 0.04 -8.60 18.20
N ASN A 103 0.23 -9.74 17.51
CA ASN A 103 1.49 -10.44 17.38
C ASN A 103 2.04 -10.40 15.94
N LEU A 104 2.02 -9.22 15.31
CA LEU A 104 2.46 -9.03 13.93
C LEU A 104 3.79 -9.73 13.61
N PHE A 105 4.79 -9.55 14.46
CA PHE A 105 6.15 -10.06 14.23
C PHE A 105 6.34 -11.56 14.51
N GLU A 106 5.30 -12.24 14.97
CA GLU A 106 5.28 -13.69 15.19
C GLU A 106 4.65 -14.43 14.00
N LEU A 107 3.90 -13.75 13.13
CA LEU A 107 3.21 -14.37 11.99
C LEU A 107 4.19 -15.06 11.04
N GLU A 108 5.30 -14.39 10.72
CA GLU A 108 6.39 -14.89 9.88
C GLU A 108 7.74 -14.59 10.54
N GLY A 109 7.94 -15.11 11.77
CA GLY A 109 9.11 -14.80 12.59
C GLY A 109 10.45 -15.16 11.92
N ASP A 110 10.50 -16.22 11.13
CA ASP A 110 11.69 -16.61 10.36
C ASP A 110 12.03 -15.57 9.28
N LEU A 111 11.04 -14.94 8.67
CA LEU A 111 11.24 -13.87 7.70
C LEU A 111 11.86 -12.64 8.38
N LEU A 112 11.32 -12.22 9.53
CA LEU A 112 11.87 -11.09 10.29
C LEU A 112 13.31 -11.36 10.71
N ALA A 113 13.60 -12.55 11.24
CA ALA A 113 14.96 -12.93 11.65
C ALA A 113 15.97 -12.88 10.48
N ARG A 114 15.56 -13.31 9.28
CA ARG A 114 16.37 -13.20 8.07
C ARG A 114 16.62 -11.76 7.66
N MET A 115 15.60 -10.90 7.71
CA MET A 115 15.73 -9.47 7.41
C MET A 115 16.65 -8.77 8.41
N GLU A 116 16.51 -9.07 9.70
CA GLU A 116 17.42 -8.55 10.75
C GLU A 116 18.87 -9.01 10.55
N LYS A 117 19.08 -10.25 10.10
CA LYS A 117 20.42 -10.73 9.77
C LYS A 117 20.98 -10.00 8.55
N ALA A 118 20.17 -9.83 7.49
CA ALA A 118 20.60 -9.13 6.28
C ALA A 118 20.92 -7.67 6.56
N SER A 119 20.14 -6.98 7.40
CA SER A 119 20.37 -5.58 7.76
C SER A 119 21.66 -5.29 8.50
N ARG A 120 22.32 -6.34 9.04
CA ARG A 120 23.62 -6.29 9.75
C ARG A 120 24.77 -6.87 8.93
N ASN A 121 24.51 -7.38 7.72
CA ASN A 121 25.52 -7.95 6.86
C ASN A 121 26.31 -6.85 6.16
N GLN A 122 27.59 -6.68 6.51
CA GLN A 122 28.43 -5.61 5.97
C GLN A 122 28.62 -5.73 4.46
N ASP A 123 28.82 -6.93 3.93
CA ASP A 123 28.97 -7.14 2.48
C ASP A 123 27.73 -6.70 1.70
N PHE A 124 26.53 -6.93 2.29
CA PHE A 124 25.29 -6.49 1.70
C PHE A 124 25.12 -4.95 1.77
N LEU A 125 25.48 -4.35 2.91
CA LEU A 125 25.43 -2.91 3.09
C LEU A 125 26.42 -2.18 2.17
N ASP A 126 27.63 -2.74 2.00
CA ASP A 126 28.65 -2.20 1.10
C ASP A 126 28.26 -2.34 -0.38
N PHE A 127 27.53 -3.39 -0.72
CA PHE A 127 27.02 -3.60 -2.08
C PHE A 127 25.89 -2.60 -2.42
N ARG A 128 24.99 -2.34 -1.47
CA ARG A 128 23.84 -1.44 -1.68
C ARG A 128 24.24 -0.01 -1.43
N TYR A 129 23.99 0.84 -2.41
CA TYR A 129 24.04 2.28 -2.21
C TYR A 129 22.72 2.74 -1.56
N LEU A 130 22.73 2.82 -0.24
CA LEU A 130 21.59 3.32 0.55
C LEU A 130 21.84 4.79 0.87
N PRO A 131 21.13 5.73 0.22
CA PRO A 131 21.33 7.16 0.47
C PRO A 131 20.96 7.57 1.91
N GLU A 132 20.16 6.74 2.59
CA GLU A 132 19.66 7.00 3.93
C GLU A 132 19.67 5.75 4.81
N ALA A 133 20.10 5.94 6.07
CA ALA A 133 20.11 4.85 7.07
C ALA A 133 18.71 4.25 7.35
N SER A 134 17.66 5.02 7.12
CA SER A 134 16.26 4.60 7.26
C SER A 134 15.82 3.58 6.22
N SER A 135 16.53 3.49 5.09
CA SER A 135 16.30 2.48 4.06
C SER A 135 16.73 1.07 4.51
N ASN A 136 17.23 0.91 5.73
CA ASN A 136 17.62 -0.37 6.32
C ASN A 136 16.88 -0.60 7.64
N ASN A 137 15.55 -0.65 7.60
CA ASN A 137 14.70 -0.91 8.75
C ASN A 137 14.00 -2.28 8.58
N PRO A 138 14.53 -3.36 9.20
CA PRO A 138 13.99 -4.70 9.00
C PRO A 138 12.52 -4.88 9.43
N LYS A 139 12.03 -4.11 10.40
CA LYS A 139 10.62 -4.14 10.80
C LYS A 139 9.72 -3.48 9.75
N TYR A 140 10.20 -2.42 9.13
CA TYR A 140 9.46 -1.78 8.04
C TYR A 140 9.46 -2.65 6.80
N ASP A 141 10.63 -3.22 6.44
CA ASP A 141 10.75 -4.15 5.31
C ASP A 141 9.88 -5.39 5.51
N TYR A 142 9.84 -5.91 6.75
CA TYR A 142 8.96 -7.01 7.12
C TYR A 142 7.49 -6.66 6.89
N LEU A 143 7.02 -5.54 7.41
CA LEU A 143 5.64 -5.10 7.23
C LEU A 143 5.31 -4.93 5.74
N TRP A 144 6.25 -4.37 4.97
CA TRP A 144 6.09 -4.22 3.54
C TRP A 144 5.91 -5.56 2.80
N MET A 145 6.65 -6.60 3.20
CA MET A 145 6.51 -7.95 2.64
C MET A 145 5.23 -8.66 3.12
N MET A 146 4.72 -8.31 4.31
CA MET A 146 3.49 -8.90 4.85
C MET A 146 2.24 -8.58 4.04
N LYS A 147 2.28 -7.63 3.12
CA LYS A 147 1.20 -7.36 2.15
C LYS A 147 0.76 -8.64 1.42
N TYR A 148 1.72 -9.43 0.98
CA TYR A 148 1.44 -10.70 0.27
C TYR A 148 0.87 -11.76 1.20
N TYR A 149 1.35 -11.82 2.43
CA TYR A 149 0.80 -12.69 3.47
C TYR A 149 -0.67 -12.34 3.74
N PHE A 150 -0.98 -11.06 3.95
CA PHE A 150 -2.34 -10.61 4.25
C PHE A 150 -3.30 -10.84 3.09
N MET A 151 -2.83 -10.64 1.86
CA MET A 151 -3.63 -10.95 0.67
C MET A 151 -3.96 -12.46 0.60
N ASN A 152 -2.97 -13.32 0.81
CA ASN A 152 -3.16 -14.76 0.83
C ASN A 152 -4.06 -15.20 1.99
N ASP A 153 -3.87 -14.66 3.18
CA ASP A 153 -4.69 -14.96 4.36
C ASP A 153 -6.16 -14.56 4.14
N ALA A 154 -6.39 -13.40 3.49
CA ALA A 154 -7.74 -12.97 3.13
C ALA A 154 -8.39 -13.92 2.10
N TYR A 155 -7.61 -14.43 1.15
CA TYR A 155 -8.05 -15.44 0.18
C TYR A 155 -8.43 -16.76 0.88
N GLU A 156 -7.54 -17.30 1.72
CA GLU A 156 -7.75 -18.54 2.46
C GLU A 156 -8.98 -18.45 3.40
N LYS A 157 -9.27 -17.28 3.94
CA LYS A 157 -10.45 -17.01 4.76
C LYS A 157 -11.74 -16.79 3.97
N GLY A 158 -11.68 -16.80 2.64
CA GLY A 158 -12.84 -16.54 1.77
C GLY A 158 -13.39 -15.12 1.93
N LEU A 159 -12.54 -14.16 2.26
CA LEU A 159 -12.93 -12.76 2.45
C LEU A 159 -12.92 -11.96 1.15
N LEU A 160 -12.19 -12.42 0.13
CA LEU A 160 -12.04 -11.71 -1.14
C LEU A 160 -13.22 -11.96 -2.08
N THR A 161 -13.47 -11.01 -2.96
CA THR A 161 -14.23 -11.17 -4.19
C THR A 161 -13.29 -11.66 -5.31
N GLU A 162 -13.78 -11.78 -6.54
CA GLU A 162 -12.96 -12.21 -7.68
C GLU A 162 -11.79 -11.25 -7.93
N ASP A 163 -12.08 -9.95 -7.92
CA ASP A 163 -11.08 -8.90 -8.10
C ASP A 163 -10.67 -8.29 -6.76
N VAL A 164 -9.37 -8.08 -6.58
CA VAL A 164 -8.82 -7.52 -5.34
C VAL A 164 -7.79 -6.44 -5.62
N VAL A 165 -7.78 -5.40 -4.79
CA VAL A 165 -6.78 -4.33 -4.85
C VAL A 165 -6.12 -4.20 -3.49
N TRP A 166 -4.79 -4.31 -3.48
CA TRP A 166 -3.99 -3.82 -2.36
C TRP A 166 -3.87 -2.31 -2.42
N MET A 167 -4.04 -1.65 -1.29
CA MET A 167 -3.90 -0.21 -1.18
C MET A 167 -3.23 0.14 0.16
N ASP A 168 -2.08 0.81 0.13
CA ASP A 168 -1.39 1.18 1.36
C ASP A 168 -2.26 2.10 2.22
N PHE A 169 -2.22 1.92 3.53
CA PHE A 169 -3.02 2.69 4.46
C PHE A 169 -2.78 4.20 4.34
N GLY A 170 -1.53 4.60 4.10
CA GLY A 170 -1.14 5.99 3.86
C GLY A 170 -1.09 6.38 2.37
N PHE A 171 -1.87 5.73 1.51
CA PHE A 171 -1.78 5.84 0.04
C PHE A 171 -1.75 7.27 -0.49
N ASP A 172 -2.60 8.14 -0.01
CA ASP A 172 -2.78 9.48 -0.58
C ASP A 172 -1.71 10.50 -0.14
N HIS A 173 -0.88 10.16 0.84
CA HIS A 173 0.19 11.03 1.38
C HIS A 173 -0.25 12.49 1.64
N GLY A 174 -1.50 12.69 2.09
CA GLY A 174 -2.04 14.00 2.43
C GLY A 174 -2.57 14.80 1.24
N GLY A 175 -3.00 14.16 0.16
CA GLY A 175 -3.65 14.82 -0.97
C GLY A 175 -2.80 14.92 -2.23
N ILE A 176 -1.79 14.07 -2.36
CA ILE A 176 -0.96 14.02 -3.57
C ILE A 176 -1.75 13.45 -4.76
N THR A 177 -2.60 12.45 -4.51
CA THR A 177 -3.40 11.80 -5.57
C THR A 177 -4.62 12.65 -5.94
N TYR A 178 -5.38 13.07 -4.95
CA TYR A 178 -6.52 13.96 -5.12
C TYR A 178 -6.44 15.12 -4.11
N SER A 179 -6.51 16.34 -4.61
CA SER A 179 -6.53 17.54 -3.75
C SER A 179 -7.83 17.62 -2.95
N ASP A 180 -8.98 17.26 -3.53
CA ASP A 180 -10.26 17.14 -2.84
C ASP A 180 -10.48 15.66 -2.44
N GLU A 181 -10.62 15.42 -1.15
CA GLU A 181 -10.89 14.07 -0.62
C GLU A 181 -12.24 13.50 -1.09
N LYS A 182 -13.19 14.34 -1.52
CA LYS A 182 -14.46 13.91 -2.09
C LYS A 182 -14.29 13.18 -3.42
N ASP A 183 -13.14 13.34 -4.09
CA ASP A 183 -12.83 12.59 -5.30
C ASP A 183 -12.64 11.09 -5.03
N TYR A 184 -12.51 10.67 -3.76
CA TYR A 184 -12.55 9.27 -3.35
C TYR A 184 -13.96 8.73 -3.08
N ASP A 185 -15.01 9.55 -3.21
CA ASP A 185 -16.39 9.13 -2.96
C ASP A 185 -16.98 8.42 -4.19
N PHE A 186 -16.49 7.20 -4.45
CA PHE A 186 -16.92 6.38 -5.57
C PHE A 186 -16.93 4.88 -5.20
N LEU A 187 -17.69 4.09 -5.97
CA LEU A 187 -17.57 2.64 -6.02
C LEU A 187 -16.59 2.28 -7.15
N TRP A 188 -15.51 1.62 -6.79
CA TRP A 188 -14.50 1.21 -7.77
C TRP A 188 -14.88 -0.12 -8.42
N ASN A 189 -15.09 -0.07 -9.73
CA ASN A 189 -15.33 -1.23 -10.57
C ASN A 189 -14.27 -1.24 -11.69
N TYR A 190 -13.60 -2.35 -11.85
CA TYR A 190 -12.59 -2.53 -12.90
C TYR A 190 -12.42 -4.02 -13.19
N ASP A 191 -12.28 -4.38 -14.47
CA ASP A 191 -11.98 -5.73 -14.90
C ASP A 191 -10.46 -5.87 -15.12
N PHE A 192 -9.81 -6.63 -14.26
CA PHE A 192 -8.37 -6.91 -14.37
C PHE A 192 -8.05 -7.96 -15.43
N ASN A 193 -9.05 -8.63 -16.03
CA ASN A 193 -8.87 -9.61 -17.12
C ASN A 193 -7.96 -10.79 -16.71
N GLY A 194 -8.04 -11.29 -15.49
CA GLY A 194 -7.19 -12.37 -15.00
C GLY A 194 -5.71 -11.98 -14.95
N LYS A 195 -5.37 -10.70 -14.74
CA LYS A 195 -4.01 -10.19 -14.75
C LYS A 195 -3.67 -9.44 -13.46
N ILE A 196 -2.37 -9.38 -13.20
CA ILE A 196 -1.82 -8.49 -12.18
C ILE A 196 -1.58 -7.12 -12.82
N HIS A 197 -2.15 -6.07 -12.22
CA HIS A 197 -1.96 -4.69 -12.63
C HIS A 197 -1.08 -3.98 -11.60
N ILE A 198 0.06 -3.51 -12.04
CA ILE A 198 1.04 -2.81 -11.22
C ILE A 198 1.30 -1.44 -11.85
N SER A 199 1.29 -0.39 -11.05
CA SER A 199 1.66 0.94 -11.52
C SER A 199 3.18 1.08 -11.59
N CYS A 200 3.70 1.49 -12.75
CA CYS A 200 5.13 1.73 -12.94
C CYS A 200 5.39 3.23 -13.09
N LEU A 201 6.46 3.72 -12.48
CA LEU A 201 6.91 5.12 -12.62
C LEU A 201 7.65 5.36 -13.93
N TYR A 202 8.26 4.32 -14.49
CA TYR A 202 8.96 4.32 -15.77
C TYR A 202 9.04 2.89 -16.30
N ASP A 203 9.46 2.74 -17.56
CA ASP A 203 9.60 1.43 -18.20
C ASP A 203 10.70 0.60 -17.50
N PRO A 204 10.34 -0.54 -16.88
CA PRO A 204 11.31 -1.41 -16.22
C PRO A 204 12.33 -2.04 -17.19
N ASP A 205 12.02 -2.16 -18.48
CA ASP A 205 12.91 -2.77 -19.48
C ASP A 205 14.18 -1.92 -19.73
N ALA A 206 14.15 -0.63 -19.37
CA ALA A 206 15.30 0.26 -19.43
C ALA A 206 16.35 0.01 -18.33
N ARG A 207 16.13 -0.95 -17.40
CA ARG A 207 16.95 -1.16 -16.22
C ARG A 207 17.73 -2.46 -16.26
N ILE A 208 18.97 -2.36 -15.81
CA ILE A 208 19.77 -3.55 -15.51
C ILE A 208 19.39 -4.02 -14.10
N GLY A 209 18.96 -5.27 -13.95
CA GLY A 209 18.46 -5.83 -12.68
C GLY A 209 19.43 -5.64 -11.50
N MET A 210 20.75 -5.70 -11.75
CA MET A 210 21.76 -5.48 -10.72
C MET A 210 21.76 -4.04 -10.20
N GLU A 211 21.59 -3.05 -11.08
CA GLU A 211 21.47 -1.63 -10.68
C GLU A 211 20.24 -1.41 -9.83
N THR A 212 19.11 -2.04 -10.16
CA THR A 212 17.89 -1.96 -9.37
C THR A 212 18.11 -2.47 -7.95
N LEU A 213 18.83 -3.59 -7.79
CA LEU A 213 19.16 -4.12 -6.46
C LEU A 213 20.16 -3.22 -5.70
N GLN A 214 21.14 -2.65 -6.39
CA GLN A 214 22.18 -1.84 -5.77
C GLN A 214 21.66 -0.46 -5.33
N PHE A 215 20.87 0.20 -6.17
CA PHE A 215 20.42 1.58 -5.96
C PHE A 215 18.99 1.68 -5.43
N GLN A 216 18.32 0.56 -5.20
CA GLN A 216 16.92 0.51 -4.74
C GLN A 216 16.02 1.45 -5.57
N ASN A 217 16.16 1.38 -6.89
CA ASN A 217 15.37 2.22 -7.77
C ASN A 217 13.90 1.78 -7.79
N ASP A 218 13.04 2.67 -7.37
CA ASP A 218 11.59 2.45 -7.33
C ASP A 218 11.00 2.63 -8.74
N CYS A 219 11.01 1.56 -9.56
CA CYS A 219 10.31 1.59 -10.85
C CYS A 219 8.83 1.21 -10.72
N VAL A 220 8.50 0.45 -9.67
CA VAL A 220 7.15 -0.02 -9.39
C VAL A 220 6.62 0.67 -8.15
N MET A 221 5.41 1.19 -8.25
CA MET A 221 4.69 1.74 -7.10
C MET A 221 4.13 0.60 -6.24
N GLY A 222 4.78 0.34 -5.13
CA GLY A 222 4.33 -0.69 -4.19
C GLY A 222 3.12 -0.29 -3.33
N CYS A 223 2.60 0.92 -3.48
CA CYS A 223 1.49 1.42 -2.67
C CYS A 223 0.11 0.97 -3.15
N MET A 224 0.00 0.49 -4.39
CA MET A 224 -1.25 -0.02 -4.95
C MET A 224 -0.98 -1.01 -6.08
N TYR A 225 -1.70 -2.13 -6.07
CA TYR A 225 -1.73 -3.10 -7.17
C TYR A 225 -3.05 -3.88 -7.15
N GLY A 226 -3.50 -4.31 -8.33
CA GLY A 226 -4.73 -5.07 -8.50
C GLY A 226 -4.47 -6.46 -9.06
N LEU A 227 -5.30 -7.41 -8.66
CA LEU A 227 -5.26 -8.82 -9.04
C LEU A 227 -6.67 -9.29 -9.41
N SER A 228 -6.72 -10.26 -10.30
CA SER A 228 -7.94 -10.99 -10.63
C SER A 228 -7.66 -12.48 -10.65
#